data_d0cf244e9d883afb03d905e2f8eeb2d1
#
_entry.id   d0cf244e9d883afb03d905e2f8eeb2d1
#
_cell.length_a   1.000
_cell.length_b   1.000
_cell.length_c   1.000
_cell.angle_alpha   90.00
_cell.angle_beta   90.00
_cell.angle_gamma   90.00
#
_symmetry.space_group_name_H-M   'P 1'
#
loop_
_entity.id
_entity.type
_entity.pdbx_description
1 polymer ?
#
loop_
_entity_poly.entity_id
_entity_poly.type
_entity_poly.pdbx_seq_one_letter_code
_entity_poly.pdbx_strand_id
1 'polypeptide(L)'
;MNHAKSGIPRDIIEKTVHEYKQEGMLHYHRVTDCFRNGTLVGRRVYNQEGIMIIETAMKDGLKHGRELTWSDDGQLLLIEPYVRGKIHGTAKQYGRNGKVIGMYTMVQGTGFDVWREENEDKTVFVSEIYSVQDGFPNGYEWHFASSKQDLWHESHWYMGKRHGIQRVWNSKGKLRRGYPKFYIADRPVSRQGYLKMRLTDKSLPIFQEIDNLPLRNFPQEIKSLMSS
;
A
#
# COMPACT_ATOMS: atom_id res chain seq x y z
N MET A 1 -20.87 -11.31 12.80
CA MET A 1 -20.16 -10.18 12.14
C MET A 1 -19.32 -9.48 13.20
N ASN A 2 -17.99 -9.55 13.08
CA ASN A 2 -17.10 -8.79 13.97
C ASN A 2 -17.15 -7.31 13.53
N HIS A 3 -18.01 -6.54 14.17
CA HIS A 3 -18.02 -5.08 13.99
C HIS A 3 -16.74 -4.52 14.62
N ALA A 4 -15.76 -4.19 13.78
CA ALA A 4 -14.65 -3.38 14.25
C ALA A 4 -15.23 -2.10 14.87
N LYS A 5 -14.80 -1.75 16.09
CA LYS A 5 -15.29 -0.52 16.74
C LYS A 5 -14.83 0.68 15.89
N SER A 6 -15.78 1.53 15.51
CA SER A 6 -15.50 2.82 14.87
C SER A 6 -14.40 3.59 15.61
N GLY A 7 -13.53 4.25 14.85
CA GLY A 7 -12.55 5.20 15.40
C GLY A 7 -13.16 6.57 15.70
N ILE A 8 -14.38 6.82 15.21
CA ILE A 8 -15.12 8.09 15.35
C ILE A 8 -16.15 7.96 16.47
N PRO A 9 -16.39 9.00 17.31
CA PRO A 9 -17.47 9.03 18.30
C PRO A 9 -18.84 8.75 17.68
N ARG A 10 -19.80 8.27 18.49
CA ARG A 10 -21.16 7.97 17.99
C ARG A 10 -22.04 9.21 17.82
N ASP A 11 -21.82 10.24 18.64
CA ASP A 11 -22.57 11.49 18.68
C ASP A 11 -22.00 12.53 17.69
N ILE A 12 -22.13 12.24 16.40
CA ILE A 12 -21.60 13.07 15.31
C ILE A 12 -22.70 13.59 14.40
N ILE A 13 -22.40 14.69 13.70
CA ILE A 13 -23.16 15.20 12.57
C ILE A 13 -22.32 14.99 11.32
N GLU A 14 -22.87 14.27 10.34
CA GLU A 14 -22.24 14.11 9.03
C GLU A 14 -22.65 15.23 8.07
N LYS A 15 -21.67 15.77 7.33
CA LYS A 15 -21.91 16.73 6.24
C LYS A 15 -21.23 16.22 4.97
N THR A 16 -21.99 16.05 3.89
CA THR A 16 -21.42 15.72 2.58
C THR A 16 -20.55 16.87 2.10
N VAL A 17 -19.28 16.60 1.80
CA VAL A 17 -18.30 17.60 1.35
C VAL A 17 -17.91 17.38 -0.10
N HIS A 18 -18.09 16.17 -0.62
CA HIS A 18 -17.76 15.85 -1.99
C HIS A 18 -18.58 14.66 -2.51
N GLU A 19 -19.06 14.78 -3.74
CA GLU A 19 -19.61 13.67 -4.52
C GLU A 19 -18.77 13.54 -5.80
N TYR A 20 -18.10 12.42 -5.95
CA TYR A 20 -17.25 12.17 -7.11
C TYR A 20 -17.95 11.20 -8.06
N LYS A 21 -18.22 11.68 -9.29
CA LYS A 21 -18.66 10.85 -10.42
C LYS A 21 -17.56 10.88 -11.47
N GLN A 22 -16.93 9.77 -11.73
CA GLN A 22 -16.04 9.64 -12.87
C GLN A 22 -16.83 9.07 -14.05
N GLU A 23 -17.07 9.87 -15.10
CA GLU A 23 -17.70 9.39 -16.34
C GLU A 23 -16.85 8.25 -16.93
N GLY A 24 -17.49 7.12 -17.21
CA GLY A 24 -16.88 5.94 -17.83
C GLY A 24 -16.21 4.94 -16.91
N MET A 25 -16.08 5.20 -15.61
CA MET A 25 -15.70 4.21 -14.58
C MET A 25 -16.80 4.13 -13.52
N LEU A 26 -17.15 2.91 -13.09
CA LEU A 26 -18.18 2.59 -12.09
C LEU A 26 -17.77 2.97 -10.65
N HIS A 27 -17.04 4.06 -10.45
CA HIS A 27 -16.60 4.46 -9.10
C HIS A 27 -17.22 5.79 -8.72
N TYR A 28 -18.40 5.71 -8.10
CA TYR A 28 -18.99 6.84 -7.38
C TYR A 28 -18.56 6.74 -5.92
N HIS A 29 -18.04 7.84 -5.39
CA HIS A 29 -17.74 7.96 -3.98
C HIS A 29 -18.39 9.22 -3.42
N ARG A 30 -19.17 9.05 -2.36
CA ARG A 30 -19.64 10.15 -1.55
C ARG A 30 -18.73 10.30 -0.33
N VAL A 31 -18.16 11.48 -0.14
CA VAL A 31 -17.30 11.79 1.01
C VAL A 31 -18.08 12.65 1.99
N THR A 32 -18.12 12.25 3.24
CA THR A 32 -18.73 13.02 4.33
C THR A 32 -17.71 13.31 5.42
N ASP A 33 -17.71 14.54 5.90
CA ASP A 33 -16.98 14.93 7.10
C ASP A 33 -17.86 14.76 8.34
N CYS A 34 -17.28 14.23 9.39
CA CYS A 34 -17.94 13.91 10.65
C CYS A 34 -17.55 14.96 11.69
N PHE A 35 -18.55 15.68 12.22
CA PHE A 35 -18.33 16.75 13.20
C PHE A 35 -18.92 16.37 14.56
N ARG A 36 -18.19 16.69 15.62
CA ARG A 36 -18.65 16.64 17.00
C ARG A 36 -18.47 18.01 17.65
N ASN A 37 -19.57 18.63 18.11
CA ASN A 37 -19.54 19.97 18.67
C ASN A 37 -18.84 21.01 17.76
N GLY A 38 -19.08 20.92 16.44
CA GLY A 38 -18.47 21.79 15.44
C GLY A 38 -17.00 21.45 15.06
N THR A 39 -16.38 20.51 15.74
CA THR A 39 -15.00 20.06 15.45
C THR A 39 -15.01 18.86 14.52
N LEU A 40 -14.17 18.87 13.47
CA LEU A 40 -13.94 17.75 12.57
C LEU A 40 -13.24 16.61 13.34
N VAL A 41 -13.92 15.46 13.47
CA VAL A 41 -13.40 14.28 14.19
C VAL A 41 -13.22 13.05 13.31
N GLY A 42 -13.66 13.12 12.05
CA GLY A 42 -13.49 12.03 11.12
C GLY A 42 -14.01 12.31 9.73
N ARG A 43 -13.77 11.37 8.84
CA ARG A 43 -14.23 11.36 7.45
C ARG A 43 -14.70 9.97 7.08
N ARG A 44 -15.77 9.88 6.29
CA ARG A 44 -16.32 8.65 5.74
C ARG A 44 -16.42 8.72 4.24
N VAL A 45 -16.15 7.60 3.58
CA VAL A 45 -16.33 7.42 2.14
C VAL A 45 -17.33 6.31 1.91
N TYR A 46 -18.30 6.56 1.05
CA TYR A 46 -19.35 5.61 0.69
C TYR A 46 -19.28 5.31 -0.79
N ASN A 47 -19.50 4.06 -1.18
CA ASN A 47 -19.60 3.65 -2.57
C ASN A 47 -20.99 4.03 -3.17
N GLN A 48 -21.24 3.65 -4.41
CA GLN A 48 -22.45 3.93 -5.16
C GLN A 48 -23.71 3.35 -4.51
N GLU A 49 -23.60 2.21 -3.86
CA GLU A 49 -24.67 1.53 -3.13
C GLU A 49 -24.93 2.12 -1.75
N GLY A 50 -24.17 3.14 -1.35
CA GLY A 50 -24.24 3.77 -0.04
C GLY A 50 -23.57 2.96 1.07
N ILE A 51 -22.76 1.96 0.72
CA ILE A 51 -21.99 1.17 1.67
C ILE A 51 -20.74 1.98 2.06
N MET A 52 -20.47 2.09 3.35
CA MET A 52 -19.26 2.74 3.84
C MET A 52 -18.04 1.87 3.55
N ILE A 53 -17.09 2.40 2.78
CA ILE A 53 -15.87 1.71 2.37
C ILE A 53 -14.61 2.23 3.06
N ILE A 54 -14.62 3.47 3.59
CA ILE A 54 -13.53 4.01 4.39
C ILE A 54 -14.11 4.81 5.56
N GLU A 55 -13.57 4.63 6.75
CA GLU A 55 -13.77 5.50 7.91
C GLU A 55 -12.40 5.91 8.46
N THR A 56 -12.14 7.21 8.51
CA THR A 56 -10.88 7.78 9.00
C THR A 56 -11.15 8.64 10.23
N ALA A 57 -10.56 8.31 11.36
CA ALA A 57 -10.55 9.19 12.53
C ALA A 57 -9.58 10.36 12.30
N MET A 58 -10.00 11.57 12.70
CA MET A 58 -9.24 12.80 12.49
C MET A 58 -9.10 13.63 13.76
N LYS A 59 -7.98 14.33 13.85
CA LYS A 59 -7.71 15.33 14.89
C LYS A 59 -6.86 16.45 14.28
N ASP A 60 -7.24 17.70 14.56
CA ASP A 60 -6.53 18.90 14.08
C ASP A 60 -6.31 18.89 12.54
N GLY A 61 -7.30 18.39 11.79
CA GLY A 61 -7.26 18.29 10.32
C GLY A 61 -6.40 17.17 9.75
N LEU A 62 -5.76 16.34 10.59
CA LEU A 62 -4.91 15.23 10.18
C LEU A 62 -5.52 13.88 10.57
N LYS A 63 -5.20 12.81 9.81
CA LYS A 63 -5.51 11.44 10.23
C LYS A 63 -4.91 11.18 11.61
N HIS A 64 -5.73 10.79 12.57
CA HIS A 64 -5.30 10.49 13.93
C HIS A 64 -6.24 9.49 14.58
N GLY A 65 -5.74 8.36 15.02
CA GLY A 65 -6.53 7.22 15.46
C GLY A 65 -6.53 6.13 14.41
N ARG A 66 -7.68 5.52 14.14
CA ARG A 66 -7.78 4.41 13.18
C ARG A 66 -8.40 4.85 11.86
N GLU A 67 -7.88 4.30 10.78
CA GLU A 67 -8.57 4.22 9.51
C GLU A 67 -9.02 2.77 9.31
N LEU A 68 -10.25 2.59 8.91
CA LEU A 68 -10.86 1.31 8.60
C LEU A 68 -11.24 1.32 7.14
N THR A 69 -10.91 0.24 6.43
CA THR A 69 -11.25 0.06 5.01
C THR A 69 -12.08 -1.21 4.85
N TRP A 70 -13.17 -1.11 4.09
CA TRP A 70 -14.05 -2.23 3.74
C TRP A 70 -14.07 -2.43 2.22
N SER A 71 -14.42 -3.63 1.80
CA SER A 71 -14.77 -3.93 0.42
C SER A 71 -16.10 -3.30 0.02
N ASP A 72 -16.41 -3.29 -1.27
CA ASP A 72 -17.67 -2.74 -1.79
C ASP A 72 -18.94 -3.42 -1.24
N ASP A 73 -18.83 -4.67 -0.78
CA ASP A 73 -19.90 -5.42 -0.11
C ASP A 73 -19.91 -5.25 1.44
N GLY A 74 -19.05 -4.35 1.97
CA GLY A 74 -19.01 -3.98 3.39
C GLY A 74 -18.21 -4.94 4.28
N GLN A 75 -17.37 -5.81 3.72
CA GLN A 75 -16.48 -6.66 4.50
C GLN A 75 -15.24 -5.89 4.93
N LEU A 76 -14.87 -5.92 6.21
CA LEU A 76 -13.65 -5.30 6.71
C LEU A 76 -12.41 -5.93 6.07
N LEU A 77 -11.55 -5.10 5.48
CA LEU A 77 -10.31 -5.50 4.82
C LEU A 77 -9.07 -5.08 5.60
N LEU A 78 -9.08 -3.86 6.18
CA LEU A 78 -7.87 -3.28 6.75
C LEU A 78 -8.20 -2.34 7.92
N ILE A 79 -7.37 -2.36 8.94
CA ILE A 79 -7.32 -1.36 10.02
C ILE A 79 -5.90 -0.83 10.11
N GLU A 80 -5.73 0.47 9.94
CA GLU A 80 -4.45 1.16 10.08
C GLU A 80 -4.49 2.20 11.20
N PRO A 81 -3.51 2.21 12.11
CA PRO A 81 -3.37 3.25 13.11
C PRO A 81 -2.59 4.45 12.57
N TYR A 82 -3.10 5.66 12.82
CA TYR A 82 -2.49 6.93 12.41
C TYR A 82 -2.19 7.84 13.60
N VAL A 83 -1.06 8.52 13.55
CA VAL A 83 -0.68 9.61 14.46
C VAL A 83 -0.19 10.79 13.62
N ARG A 84 -0.90 11.93 13.71
CA ARG A 84 -0.56 13.17 12.98
C ARG A 84 -0.31 12.96 11.49
N GLY A 85 -1.21 12.23 10.82
CA GLY A 85 -1.19 11.99 9.38
C GLY A 85 -0.30 10.86 8.91
N LYS A 86 0.50 10.24 9.78
CA LYS A 86 1.39 9.14 9.43
C LYS A 86 0.94 7.82 10.07
N ILE A 87 1.08 6.70 9.38
CA ILE A 87 0.84 5.38 9.97
C ILE A 87 1.84 5.18 11.12
N HIS A 88 1.30 4.83 12.29
CA HIS A 88 2.12 4.62 13.50
C HIS A 88 1.48 3.54 14.37
N GLY A 89 2.10 2.38 14.42
CA GLY A 89 1.62 1.18 15.13
C GLY A 89 1.39 0.02 14.17
N THR A 90 0.64 -0.98 14.61
CA THR A 90 0.39 -2.22 13.87
C THR A 90 -0.92 -2.17 13.09
N ALA A 91 -0.83 -2.26 11.77
CA ALA A 91 -1.94 -2.46 10.87
C ALA A 91 -2.39 -3.92 10.86
N LYS A 92 -3.67 -4.18 10.55
CA LYS A 92 -4.26 -5.52 10.50
C LYS A 92 -5.06 -5.70 9.23
N GLN A 93 -4.75 -6.73 8.47
CA GLN A 93 -5.48 -7.14 7.27
C GLN A 93 -6.41 -8.31 7.59
N TYR A 94 -7.57 -8.32 6.94
CA TYR A 94 -8.61 -9.30 7.19
C TYR A 94 -8.95 -10.03 5.88
N GLY A 95 -9.08 -11.35 5.97
CA GLY A 95 -9.54 -12.20 4.87
C GLY A 95 -11.07 -12.24 4.77
N ARG A 96 -11.58 -12.90 3.75
CA ARG A 96 -13.01 -13.03 3.46
C ARG A 96 -13.85 -13.63 4.59
N ASN A 97 -13.23 -14.39 5.49
CA ASN A 97 -13.88 -14.97 6.67
C ASN A 97 -13.85 -14.05 7.88
N GLY A 98 -13.38 -12.80 7.76
CA GLY A 98 -13.24 -11.82 8.85
C GLY A 98 -12.11 -12.12 9.84
N LYS A 99 -11.26 -13.11 9.57
CA LYS A 99 -10.07 -13.38 10.37
C LYS A 99 -8.89 -12.54 9.91
N VAL A 100 -7.99 -12.23 10.84
CA VAL A 100 -6.71 -11.56 10.49
C VAL A 100 -5.88 -12.50 9.64
N ILE A 101 -5.49 -12.05 8.45
CA ILE A 101 -4.61 -12.75 7.50
C ILE A 101 -3.22 -12.15 7.46
N GLY A 102 -3.02 -10.94 8.00
CA GLY A 102 -1.72 -10.32 8.03
C GLY A 102 -1.65 -9.11 8.93
N MET A 103 -0.44 -8.77 9.32
CA MET A 103 -0.12 -7.58 10.08
C MET A 103 1.21 -7.01 9.60
N TYR A 104 1.35 -5.68 9.71
CA TYR A 104 2.62 -5.00 9.56
C TYR A 104 2.69 -3.82 10.54
N THR A 105 3.90 -3.38 10.87
CA THR A 105 4.09 -2.28 11.83
C THR A 105 4.90 -1.17 11.18
N MET A 106 4.42 0.06 11.35
CA MET A 106 5.14 1.27 10.95
C MET A 106 5.37 2.18 12.14
N VAL A 107 6.48 2.91 12.11
CA VAL A 107 6.83 3.92 13.10
C VAL A 107 6.95 5.28 12.42
N GLN A 108 6.00 6.17 12.67
CA GLN A 108 5.94 7.51 12.05
C GLN A 108 6.02 7.46 10.51
N GLY A 109 5.29 6.52 9.89
CA GLY A 109 5.27 6.33 8.45
C GLY A 109 6.53 5.68 7.88
N THR A 110 7.35 5.04 8.70
CA THR A 110 8.57 4.33 8.27
C THR A 110 8.46 2.86 8.62
N GLY A 111 8.77 1.98 7.67
CA GLY A 111 8.70 0.53 7.80
C GLY A 111 8.38 -0.14 6.47
N PHE A 112 7.81 -1.34 6.56
CA PHE A 112 7.33 -2.07 5.39
C PHE A 112 5.81 -2.16 5.42
N ASP A 113 5.17 -1.69 4.35
CA ASP A 113 3.77 -1.93 4.06
C ASP A 113 3.68 -3.29 3.35
N VAL A 114 3.01 -4.25 4.00
CA VAL A 114 2.98 -5.65 3.55
C VAL A 114 1.56 -6.08 3.32
N TRP A 115 1.24 -6.34 2.05
CA TRP A 115 -0.08 -6.82 1.65
C TRP A 115 -0.10 -8.33 1.51
N ARG A 116 -1.22 -8.92 1.93
CA ARG A 116 -1.48 -10.35 1.81
C ARG A 116 -2.78 -10.59 1.11
N GLU A 117 -2.79 -11.65 0.34
CA GLU A 117 -3.97 -12.16 -0.35
C GLU A 117 -4.27 -13.59 0.08
N GLU A 118 -5.52 -13.98 -0.09
CA GLU A 118 -6.02 -15.31 0.20
C GLU A 118 -6.40 -15.98 -1.13
N ASN A 119 -5.76 -17.11 -1.45
CA ASN A 119 -6.10 -17.95 -2.60
C ASN A 119 -7.49 -18.62 -2.43
N GLU A 120 -7.99 -19.24 -3.49
CA GLU A 120 -9.24 -20.01 -3.47
C GLU A 120 -9.21 -21.17 -2.45
N ASP A 121 -8.05 -21.79 -2.25
CA ASP A 121 -7.81 -22.85 -1.25
C ASP A 121 -7.61 -22.30 0.17
N LYS A 122 -7.79 -20.98 0.38
CA LYS A 122 -7.59 -20.25 1.65
C LYS A 122 -6.13 -20.18 2.12
N THR A 123 -5.18 -20.51 1.28
CA THR A 123 -3.75 -20.26 1.56
C THR A 123 -3.49 -18.76 1.49
N VAL A 124 -2.93 -18.20 2.56
CA VAL A 124 -2.54 -16.80 2.63
C VAL A 124 -1.09 -16.65 2.18
N PHE A 125 -0.81 -15.66 1.36
CA PHE A 125 0.55 -15.33 0.92
C PHE A 125 0.76 -13.82 0.88
N VAL A 126 2.01 -13.40 0.95
CA VAL A 126 2.40 -12.00 0.74
C VAL A 126 2.30 -11.70 -0.75
N SER A 127 1.42 -10.79 -1.13
CA SER A 127 1.25 -10.34 -2.52
C SER A 127 2.14 -9.15 -2.86
N GLU A 128 2.35 -8.25 -1.89
CA GLU A 128 3.10 -7.02 -2.13
C GLU A 128 3.87 -6.60 -0.88
N ILE A 129 5.05 -6.00 -1.10
CA ILE A 129 5.85 -5.36 -0.05
C ILE A 129 6.34 -4.01 -0.57
N TYR A 130 6.05 -2.96 0.17
CA TYR A 130 6.54 -1.61 -0.10
C TYR A 130 7.46 -1.15 1.03
N SER A 131 8.67 -0.73 0.69
CA SER A 131 9.53 0.00 1.63
C SER A 131 9.07 1.44 1.69
N VAL A 132 8.80 1.94 2.89
CA VAL A 132 8.25 3.28 3.13
C VAL A 132 9.11 4.01 4.14
N GLN A 133 9.39 5.29 3.88
CA GLN A 133 10.07 6.17 4.79
C GLN A 133 9.32 7.51 4.88
N ASP A 134 9.01 7.95 6.10
CA ASP A 134 8.29 9.21 6.37
C ASP A 134 6.92 9.33 5.66
N GLY A 135 6.29 8.20 5.28
CA GLY A 135 5.03 8.15 4.54
C GLY A 135 5.19 8.17 3.02
N PHE A 136 6.41 8.13 2.50
CA PHE A 136 6.69 8.06 1.07
C PHE A 136 7.31 6.72 0.69
N PRO A 137 6.96 6.13 -0.47
CA PRO A 137 7.69 5.01 -1.03
C PRO A 137 9.19 5.33 -1.12
N ASN A 138 10.03 4.51 -0.50
CA ASN A 138 11.49 4.73 -0.43
C ASN A 138 12.21 3.40 -0.27
N GLY A 139 12.97 2.97 -1.26
CA GLY A 139 13.56 1.65 -1.35
C GLY A 139 12.85 0.77 -2.37
N TYR A 140 12.73 -0.50 -2.08
CA TYR A 140 12.15 -1.47 -3.01
C TYR A 140 10.64 -1.65 -2.81
N GLU A 141 9.98 -1.92 -3.91
CA GLU A 141 8.63 -2.43 -4.06
C GLU A 141 8.71 -3.80 -4.75
N TRP A 142 8.08 -4.81 -4.17
CA TRP A 142 8.02 -6.17 -4.72
C TRP A 142 6.59 -6.67 -4.79
N HIS A 143 6.24 -7.33 -5.91
CA HIS A 143 4.95 -8.01 -6.07
C HIS A 143 5.16 -9.48 -6.39
N PHE A 144 4.38 -10.33 -5.74
CA PHE A 144 4.44 -11.79 -5.84
C PHE A 144 3.14 -12.33 -6.42
N ALA A 145 3.23 -13.33 -7.31
CA ALA A 145 2.08 -13.83 -8.06
C ALA A 145 1.32 -14.96 -7.36
N SER A 146 1.88 -15.58 -6.31
CA SER A 146 1.28 -16.74 -5.68
C SER A 146 1.91 -17.06 -4.33
N SER A 147 1.34 -18.06 -3.63
CA SER A 147 1.89 -18.61 -2.39
C SER A 147 3.32 -19.16 -2.51
N LYS A 148 3.80 -19.43 -3.72
CA LYS A 148 5.21 -19.79 -3.98
C LYS A 148 6.15 -18.61 -3.93
N GLN A 149 5.60 -17.39 -3.74
CA GLN A 149 6.36 -16.16 -3.70
C GLN A 149 7.12 -15.88 -5.00
N ASP A 150 6.48 -16.20 -6.14
CA ASP A 150 7.03 -15.95 -7.47
C ASP A 150 7.05 -14.43 -7.74
N LEU A 151 8.22 -13.84 -7.66
CA LEU A 151 8.43 -12.41 -7.92
C LEU A 151 8.12 -12.10 -9.39
N TRP A 152 7.13 -11.24 -9.65
CA TRP A 152 6.78 -10.85 -11.01
C TRP A 152 7.01 -9.36 -11.31
N HIS A 153 7.11 -8.51 -10.27
CA HIS A 153 7.41 -7.09 -10.43
C HIS A 153 8.34 -6.61 -9.31
N GLU A 154 9.29 -5.78 -9.67
CA GLU A 154 10.18 -5.06 -8.78
C GLU A 154 10.35 -3.64 -9.27
N SER A 155 10.21 -2.66 -8.39
CA SER A 155 10.54 -1.25 -8.63
C SER A 155 11.40 -0.70 -7.51
N HIS A 156 12.14 0.36 -7.80
CA HIS A 156 12.89 1.10 -6.77
C HIS A 156 12.44 2.54 -6.73
N TRP A 157 12.21 3.03 -5.52
CA TRP A 157 11.68 4.36 -5.21
C TRP A 157 12.65 5.15 -4.35
N TYR A 158 12.62 6.46 -4.48
CA TYR A 158 13.28 7.38 -3.60
C TYR A 158 12.39 8.59 -3.35
N MET A 159 12.00 8.79 -2.08
CA MET A 159 11.13 9.88 -1.64
C MET A 159 9.87 10.06 -2.52
N GLY A 160 9.15 8.97 -2.76
CA GLY A 160 7.89 8.94 -3.51
C GLY A 160 8.02 8.97 -5.04
N LYS A 161 9.24 8.97 -5.58
CA LYS A 161 9.50 8.97 -7.04
C LYS A 161 10.18 7.68 -7.47
N ARG A 162 9.82 7.16 -8.65
CA ARG A 162 10.59 6.07 -9.24
C ARG A 162 12.02 6.53 -9.48
N HIS A 163 12.95 5.86 -8.84
CA HIS A 163 14.35 6.26 -8.84
C HIS A 163 15.24 5.03 -8.73
N GLY A 164 15.48 4.38 -9.84
CA GLY A 164 16.20 3.13 -9.90
C GLY A 164 15.76 2.25 -11.05
N ILE A 165 15.67 0.95 -10.80
CA ILE A 165 15.45 -0.06 -11.82
C ILE A 165 14.07 -0.69 -11.61
N GLN A 166 13.31 -0.79 -12.68
CA GLN A 166 12.04 -1.52 -12.72
C GLN A 166 12.21 -2.79 -13.54
N ARG A 167 11.77 -3.91 -12.98
CA ARG A 167 11.77 -5.23 -13.62
C ARG A 167 10.39 -5.83 -13.58
N VAL A 168 10.00 -6.47 -14.68
CA VAL A 168 8.74 -7.21 -14.75
C VAL A 168 9.03 -8.54 -15.44
N TRP A 169 8.61 -9.63 -14.81
CA TRP A 169 8.78 -10.99 -15.33
C TRP A 169 7.44 -11.58 -15.81
N ASN A 170 7.51 -12.54 -16.67
CA ASN A 170 6.38 -13.36 -17.07
C ASN A 170 6.26 -14.60 -16.16
N SER A 171 5.20 -15.39 -16.34
CA SER A 171 4.96 -16.62 -15.55
C SER A 171 6.06 -17.70 -15.70
N LYS A 172 6.99 -17.56 -16.64
CA LYS A 172 8.16 -18.44 -16.81
C LYS A 172 9.43 -17.89 -16.18
N GLY A 173 9.33 -16.81 -15.38
CA GLY A 173 10.47 -16.16 -14.73
C GLY A 173 11.40 -15.42 -15.70
N LYS A 174 10.98 -15.14 -16.94
CA LYS A 174 11.76 -14.38 -17.90
C LYS A 174 11.32 -12.92 -17.90
N LEU A 175 12.28 -11.99 -17.98
CA LEU A 175 11.96 -10.57 -18.14
C LEU A 175 11.04 -10.36 -19.35
N ARG A 176 10.02 -9.52 -19.16
CA ARG A 176 9.16 -9.08 -20.27
C ARG A 176 9.95 -8.21 -21.23
N ARG A 177 9.53 -8.21 -22.50
CA ARG A 177 10.14 -7.36 -23.54
C ARG A 177 10.11 -5.90 -23.08
N GLY A 178 11.24 -5.21 -23.22
CA GLY A 178 11.41 -3.80 -22.84
C GLY A 178 11.80 -3.57 -21.37
N TYR A 179 12.06 -4.64 -20.60
CA TYR A 179 12.63 -4.56 -19.26
C TYR A 179 14.06 -5.10 -19.22
N PRO A 180 14.91 -4.68 -18.28
CA PRO A 180 14.61 -3.70 -17.23
C PRO A 180 14.47 -2.28 -17.77
N LYS A 181 13.65 -1.45 -17.11
CA LYS A 181 13.56 -0.01 -17.33
C LYS A 181 14.30 0.74 -16.23
N PHE A 182 14.82 1.91 -16.56
CA PHE A 182 15.63 2.73 -15.66
C PHE A 182 14.98 4.10 -15.47
N TYR A 183 14.94 4.58 -14.24
CA TYR A 183 14.32 5.85 -13.87
C TYR A 183 15.24 6.70 -12.99
N ILE A 184 15.17 8.01 -13.18
CA ILE A 184 15.76 9.03 -12.30
C ILE A 184 14.68 10.06 -12.02
N ALA A 185 14.19 10.11 -10.77
CA ALA A 185 13.12 11.00 -10.33
C ALA A 185 11.91 11.00 -11.29
N ASP A 186 11.31 9.82 -11.54
CA ASP A 186 10.21 9.51 -12.46
C ASP A 186 10.53 9.63 -13.96
N ARG A 187 11.68 10.13 -14.34
CA ARG A 187 12.04 10.27 -15.74
C ARG A 187 12.69 8.97 -16.25
N PRO A 188 12.17 8.37 -17.33
CA PRO A 188 12.82 7.22 -17.93
C PRO A 188 14.15 7.63 -18.57
N VAL A 189 15.17 6.80 -18.37
CA VAL A 189 16.51 7.02 -18.93
C VAL A 189 17.05 5.76 -19.60
N SER A 190 18.06 5.91 -20.47
CA SER A 190 18.76 4.76 -21.01
C SER A 190 19.61 4.05 -19.94
N ARG A 191 19.91 2.76 -20.14
CA ARG A 191 20.83 2.02 -19.25
C ARG A 191 22.18 2.75 -19.10
N GLN A 192 22.74 3.27 -20.19
CA GLN A 192 24.02 4.00 -20.16
C GLN A 192 23.91 5.27 -19.32
N GLY A 193 22.82 6.06 -19.50
CA GLY A 193 22.54 7.25 -18.69
C GLY A 193 22.40 6.91 -17.21
N TYR A 194 21.71 5.83 -16.89
CA TYR A 194 21.56 5.33 -15.53
C TYR A 194 22.90 4.98 -14.89
N LEU A 195 23.73 4.17 -15.55
CA LEU A 195 25.04 3.76 -15.06
C LEU A 195 25.96 4.96 -14.82
N LYS A 196 25.94 5.95 -15.72
CA LYS A 196 26.69 7.21 -15.54
C LYS A 196 26.22 7.97 -14.31
N MET A 197 24.91 8.15 -14.12
CA MET A 197 24.35 8.86 -12.98
C MET A 197 24.66 8.14 -11.67
N ARG A 198 24.62 6.80 -11.64
CA ARG A 198 24.94 5.99 -10.47
C ARG A 198 26.34 6.24 -9.89
N LEU A 199 27.29 6.77 -10.71
CA LEU A 199 28.64 7.10 -10.22
C LEU A 199 28.61 8.21 -9.17
N THR A 200 27.72 9.17 -9.34
CA THR A 200 27.57 10.34 -8.46
C THR A 200 26.37 10.22 -7.49
N ASP A 201 25.27 9.62 -7.94
CA ASP A 201 24.07 9.44 -7.14
C ASP A 201 24.05 8.05 -6.50
N LYS A 202 24.38 7.99 -5.20
CA LYS A 202 24.46 6.74 -4.44
C LYS A 202 23.09 6.22 -3.97
N SER A 203 22.02 7.00 -4.11
CA SER A 203 20.65 6.55 -3.84
C SER A 203 20.13 5.60 -4.92
N LEU A 204 20.71 5.62 -6.12
CA LEU A 204 20.39 4.67 -7.19
C LEU A 204 20.94 3.26 -6.85
N PRO A 205 20.15 2.18 -6.95
CA PRO A 205 20.65 0.81 -6.76
C PRO A 205 21.70 0.43 -7.80
N ILE A 206 22.60 -0.47 -7.41
CA ILE A 206 23.59 -1.03 -8.33
C ILE A 206 22.86 -1.94 -9.31
N PHE A 207 23.12 -1.77 -10.61
CA PHE A 207 22.64 -2.70 -11.63
C PHE A 207 23.55 -3.93 -11.67
N GLN A 208 22.95 -5.10 -11.53
CA GLN A 208 23.59 -6.39 -11.72
C GLN A 208 22.75 -7.24 -12.69
N GLU A 209 23.42 -7.92 -13.65
CA GLU A 209 22.72 -8.76 -14.64
C GLU A 209 22.01 -9.95 -13.98
N ILE A 210 22.55 -10.47 -12.89
CA ILE A 210 21.93 -11.57 -12.14
C ILE A 210 20.56 -11.20 -11.57
N ASP A 211 20.33 -9.92 -11.29
CA ASP A 211 19.03 -9.43 -10.81
C ASP A 211 17.95 -9.44 -11.92
N ASN A 212 18.28 -9.75 -13.14
CA ASN A 212 17.30 -9.98 -14.20
C ASN A 212 16.57 -11.33 -14.05
N LEU A 213 17.07 -12.21 -13.20
CA LEU A 213 16.32 -13.39 -12.71
C LEU A 213 15.36 -12.96 -11.59
N PRO A 214 14.18 -13.60 -11.45
CA PRO A 214 13.22 -13.27 -10.38
C PRO A 214 13.60 -13.88 -9.03
N LEU A 215 14.88 -14.10 -8.81
CA LEU A 215 15.43 -14.64 -7.56
C LEU A 215 16.01 -13.51 -6.73
N ARG A 216 15.64 -13.44 -5.46
CA ARG A 216 16.17 -12.46 -4.52
C ARG A 216 16.65 -13.13 -3.24
N ASN A 217 17.81 -12.69 -2.78
CA ASN A 217 18.19 -12.92 -1.41
C ASN A 217 17.67 -11.77 -0.55
N PHE A 218 16.40 -11.87 -0.15
CA PHE A 218 15.77 -10.85 0.66
C PHE A 218 16.50 -10.67 2.00
N PRO A 219 16.55 -9.43 2.53
CA PRO A 219 16.98 -9.19 3.91
C PRO A 219 16.19 -10.05 4.91
N GLN A 220 16.80 -10.36 6.06
CA GLN A 220 16.16 -11.22 7.06
C GLN A 220 14.80 -10.67 7.54
N GLU A 221 14.68 -9.36 7.65
CA GLU A 221 13.43 -8.69 8.00
C GLU A 221 12.32 -9.01 7.00
N ILE A 222 12.60 -8.91 5.69
CA ILE A 222 11.64 -9.25 4.63
C ILE A 222 11.30 -10.74 4.67
N LYS A 223 12.28 -11.63 4.85
CA LYS A 223 12.03 -13.07 4.99
C LYS A 223 11.09 -13.38 6.16
N SER A 224 11.28 -12.71 7.28
CA SER A 224 10.39 -12.85 8.44
C SER A 224 8.96 -12.41 8.15
N LEU A 225 8.77 -11.30 7.41
CA LEU A 225 7.44 -10.84 6.99
C LEU A 225 6.76 -11.78 5.98
N MET A 226 7.54 -12.45 5.12
CA MET A 226 7.03 -13.43 4.14
C MET A 226 6.65 -14.77 4.81
N SER A 227 7.18 -15.06 5.98
CA SER A 227 6.94 -16.30 6.72
C SER A 227 5.88 -16.18 7.82
N SER A 228 5.42 -14.97 8.10
CA SER A 228 4.42 -14.64 9.11
C SER A 228 3.01 -14.57 8.49
#